data_c7427e6c02f80f080e8d7c2c6444ff71
#
_entry.id   c7427e6c02f80f080e8d7c2c6444ff71
#
_cell.length_a   1.000
_cell.length_b   1.000
_cell.length_c   1.000
_cell.angle_alpha   90.00
_cell.angle_beta   90.00
_cell.angle_gamma   90.00
#
_symmetry.space_group_name_H-M   'P 1'
#
loop_
_entity.id
_entity.type
_entity.pdbx_description
1 polymer ?
#
loop_
_entity_poly.entity_id
_entity_poly.type
_entity_poly.pdbx_seq_one_letter_code
_entity_poly.pdbx_strand_id
1 'polypeptide(L)'
;MNIKSILIWALRRGQTRAFVRQVSDATSRLEKFNAIWNDAYVNVPFYKEWKEKYSLPDEILSLSELKEWPVLEKKDLILNKDKLVRQDIKKFHESVTGGATGEPLHFRTMPGESDAVTMNKWIGWARMGIYPDSRCFLLWGHRHFYGQGIKSNLKFAWRQFKDWMTNNLRADATDLSPAALKKDIIKLIRFKPECIIAYSASLLALVRTCKEFQQKCQSLEIKGIICTAGPLTKDERDEIGSFFNAPVGMEYGSMEAGVMAYQKGTHEAQAEGQCRPIGDG
;
A
#
# COMPACT_ATOMS: atom_id res chain seq x y z
N MET A 1 -14.31 -7.02 -20.94
CA MET A 1 -12.88 -6.94 -20.53
C MET A 1 -12.02 -7.10 -21.77
N ASN A 2 -11.06 -6.21 -22.03
CA ASN A 2 -10.20 -6.34 -23.22
C ASN A 2 -9.06 -7.36 -22.99
N ILE A 3 -8.41 -7.82 -24.06
CA ILE A 3 -7.34 -8.83 -24.00
C ILE A 3 -6.20 -8.41 -23.05
N LYS A 4 -5.85 -7.12 -23.02
CA LYS A 4 -4.81 -6.61 -22.14
C LYS A 4 -5.21 -6.72 -20.67
N SER A 5 -6.45 -6.44 -20.31
CA SER A 5 -6.99 -6.64 -18.95
C SER A 5 -6.91 -8.12 -18.56
N ILE A 6 -7.26 -9.04 -19.44
CA ILE A 6 -7.16 -10.49 -19.18
C ILE A 6 -5.70 -10.88 -18.88
N LEU A 7 -4.75 -10.39 -19.68
CA LEU A 7 -3.32 -10.65 -19.47
C LEU A 7 -2.82 -10.07 -18.15
N ILE A 8 -3.25 -8.87 -17.77
CA ILE A 8 -2.87 -8.25 -16.49
C ILE A 8 -3.39 -9.07 -15.33
N TRP A 9 -4.66 -9.51 -15.39
CA TRP A 9 -5.24 -10.38 -14.37
C TRP A 9 -4.53 -11.72 -14.27
N ALA A 10 -4.10 -12.29 -15.41
CA ALA A 10 -3.32 -13.52 -15.44
C ALA A 10 -1.92 -13.33 -14.83
N LEU A 11 -1.22 -12.24 -15.15
CA LEU A 11 0.08 -11.90 -14.58
C LEU A 11 0.04 -11.65 -13.07
N ARG A 12 -1.11 -11.13 -12.57
CA ARG A 12 -1.34 -10.88 -11.14
C ARG A 12 -2.16 -12.01 -10.49
N ARG A 13 -2.17 -13.21 -11.09
CA ARG A 13 -3.07 -14.32 -10.70
C ARG A 13 -2.99 -14.70 -9.22
N GLY A 14 -1.81 -14.67 -8.60
CA GLY A 14 -1.65 -14.92 -7.16
C GLY A 14 -2.40 -13.87 -6.34
N GLN A 15 -2.15 -12.61 -6.61
CA GLN A 15 -2.75 -11.44 -5.94
C GLN A 15 -4.26 -11.37 -6.14
N THR A 16 -4.74 -11.64 -7.36
CA THR A 16 -6.17 -11.58 -7.68
C THR A 16 -6.96 -12.73 -7.09
N ARG A 17 -6.40 -13.95 -7.03
CA ARG A 17 -7.02 -15.08 -6.33
C ARG A 17 -7.16 -14.84 -4.84
N ALA A 18 -6.11 -14.28 -4.22
CA ALA A 18 -6.15 -13.91 -2.82
C ALA A 18 -7.21 -12.81 -2.57
N PHE A 19 -7.31 -11.80 -3.44
CA PHE A 19 -8.35 -10.77 -3.39
C PHE A 19 -9.76 -11.35 -3.44
N VAL A 20 -10.05 -12.22 -4.39
CA VAL A 20 -11.38 -12.86 -4.51
C VAL A 20 -11.70 -13.70 -3.27
N ARG A 21 -10.74 -14.47 -2.76
CA ARG A 21 -10.93 -15.27 -1.54
C ARG A 21 -11.27 -14.40 -0.33
N GLN A 22 -10.58 -13.29 -0.13
CA GLN A 22 -10.79 -12.47 1.06
C GLN A 22 -12.07 -11.64 0.99
N VAL A 23 -12.52 -11.24 -0.20
CA VAL A 23 -13.84 -10.59 -0.36
C VAL A 23 -14.96 -11.55 0.02
N SER A 24 -14.76 -12.86 -0.22
CA SER A 24 -15.71 -13.92 0.14
C SER A 24 -15.48 -14.54 1.54
N ASP A 25 -14.40 -14.15 2.24
CA ASP A 25 -14.06 -14.70 3.56
C ASP A 25 -14.89 -14.03 4.66
N ALA A 26 -15.89 -14.76 5.15
CA ALA A 26 -16.75 -14.33 6.26
C ALA A 26 -16.10 -14.43 7.65
N THR A 27 -14.85 -14.91 7.74
CA THR A 27 -14.14 -15.05 9.02
C THR A 27 -14.04 -13.72 9.75
N SER A 28 -14.48 -13.68 11.01
CA SER A 28 -14.50 -12.48 11.81
C SER A 28 -13.08 -11.93 12.08
N ARG A 29 -12.96 -10.63 12.36
CA ARG A 29 -11.68 -10.02 12.75
C ARG A 29 -11.12 -10.65 14.04
N LEU A 30 -12.00 -11.04 14.95
CA LEU A 30 -11.62 -11.68 16.21
C LEU A 30 -10.99 -13.06 15.95
N GLU A 31 -11.63 -13.88 15.15
CA GLU A 31 -11.11 -15.21 14.77
C GLU A 31 -9.76 -15.09 14.06
N LYS A 32 -9.62 -14.14 13.14
CA LYS A 32 -8.34 -13.87 12.46
C LYS A 32 -7.25 -13.44 13.44
N PHE A 33 -7.59 -12.58 14.40
CA PHE A 33 -6.65 -12.16 15.43
C PHE A 33 -6.21 -13.36 16.29
N ASN A 34 -7.14 -14.15 16.80
CA ASN A 34 -6.84 -15.31 17.65
C ASN A 34 -5.97 -16.33 16.90
N ALA A 35 -6.26 -16.58 15.61
CA ALA A 35 -5.43 -17.46 14.78
C ALA A 35 -4.00 -16.94 14.62
N ILE A 36 -3.82 -15.63 14.36
CA ILE A 36 -2.50 -15.00 14.23
C ILE A 36 -1.77 -14.98 15.57
N TRP A 37 -2.47 -14.68 16.66
CA TRP A 37 -1.90 -14.65 18.00
C TRP A 37 -1.42 -16.03 18.44
N ASN A 38 -2.24 -17.06 18.24
CA ASN A 38 -1.86 -18.44 18.52
C ASN A 38 -0.61 -18.85 17.71
N ASP A 39 -0.59 -18.58 16.41
CA ASP A 39 0.57 -18.84 15.56
C ASP A 39 1.83 -18.10 16.04
N ALA A 40 1.67 -16.83 16.47
CA ALA A 40 2.77 -16.00 16.93
C ALA A 40 3.42 -16.56 18.21
N TYR A 41 2.64 -16.82 19.26
CA TYR A 41 3.25 -17.28 20.53
C TYR A 41 3.71 -18.74 20.49
N VAL A 42 3.19 -19.56 19.57
CA VAL A 42 3.69 -20.93 19.37
C VAL A 42 5.01 -20.94 18.61
N ASN A 43 5.17 -20.13 17.58
CA ASN A 43 6.26 -20.23 16.63
C ASN A 43 7.34 -19.14 16.76
N VAL A 44 7.09 -18.05 17.51
CA VAL A 44 8.02 -16.93 17.67
C VAL A 44 8.42 -16.80 19.14
N PRO A 45 9.68 -17.06 19.49
CA PRO A 45 10.15 -17.09 20.89
C PRO A 45 9.84 -15.81 21.66
N PHE A 46 9.97 -14.65 21.04
CA PHE A 46 9.64 -13.37 21.67
C PHE A 46 8.19 -13.31 22.15
N TYR A 47 7.23 -13.70 21.32
CA TYR A 47 5.82 -13.64 21.70
C TYR A 47 5.45 -14.70 22.73
N LYS A 48 6.13 -15.83 22.77
CA LYS A 48 5.99 -16.80 23.85
C LYS A 48 6.42 -16.20 25.19
N GLU A 49 7.64 -15.64 25.26
CA GLU A 49 8.17 -14.99 26.47
C GLU A 49 7.28 -13.78 26.88
N TRP A 50 6.81 -13.03 25.91
CA TRP A 50 5.95 -11.85 26.13
C TRP A 50 4.58 -12.26 26.72
N LYS A 51 3.99 -13.34 26.19
CA LYS A 51 2.75 -13.92 26.71
C LYS A 51 2.91 -14.37 28.17
N GLU A 52 3.98 -15.10 28.48
CA GLU A 52 4.29 -15.56 29.82
C GLU A 52 4.53 -14.39 30.79
N LYS A 53 5.34 -13.41 30.39
CA LYS A 53 5.70 -12.23 31.18
C LYS A 53 4.49 -11.39 31.60
N TYR A 54 3.53 -11.23 30.72
CA TYR A 54 2.36 -10.40 30.96
C TYR A 54 1.07 -11.20 31.22
N SER A 55 1.18 -12.52 31.37
CA SER A 55 0.05 -13.44 31.61
C SER A 55 -1.10 -13.24 30.58
N LEU A 56 -0.71 -13.08 29.30
CA LEU A 56 -1.70 -12.86 28.24
C LEU A 56 -2.46 -14.15 27.95
N PRO A 57 -3.77 -14.07 27.61
CA PRO A 57 -4.61 -15.22 27.34
C PRO A 57 -4.21 -15.92 26.04
N ASP A 58 -4.63 -17.19 25.88
CA ASP A 58 -4.47 -17.94 24.63
C ASP A 58 -5.33 -17.35 23.50
N GLU A 59 -6.53 -16.89 23.86
CA GLU A 59 -7.49 -16.26 22.98
C GLU A 59 -8.17 -15.09 23.68
N ILE A 60 -8.57 -14.07 22.94
CA ILE A 60 -9.42 -12.98 23.42
C ILE A 60 -10.86 -13.20 22.98
N LEU A 61 -11.82 -12.76 23.79
CA LEU A 61 -13.25 -12.84 23.48
C LEU A 61 -13.75 -11.57 22.76
N SER A 62 -13.01 -10.48 22.88
CA SER A 62 -13.31 -9.21 22.22
C SER A 62 -12.04 -8.46 21.84
N LEU A 63 -12.03 -7.80 20.67
CA LEU A 63 -10.93 -6.92 20.27
C LEU A 63 -10.71 -5.74 21.22
N SER A 64 -11.68 -5.41 22.07
CA SER A 64 -11.50 -4.36 23.09
C SER A 64 -10.49 -4.73 24.18
N GLU A 65 -10.28 -6.01 24.44
CA GLU A 65 -9.28 -6.51 25.40
C GLU A 65 -7.85 -6.13 25.02
N LEU A 66 -7.59 -5.92 23.74
CA LEU A 66 -6.27 -5.47 23.28
C LEU A 66 -5.83 -4.12 23.83
N LYS A 67 -6.78 -3.31 24.35
CA LYS A 67 -6.45 -2.02 24.98
C LYS A 67 -5.69 -2.18 26.29
N GLU A 68 -5.89 -3.31 26.96
CA GLU A 68 -5.22 -3.65 28.22
C GLU A 68 -3.88 -4.37 28.01
N TRP A 69 -3.57 -4.71 26.77
CA TRP A 69 -2.31 -5.38 26.47
C TRP A 69 -1.14 -4.39 26.53
N PRO A 70 0.07 -4.86 26.94
CA PRO A 70 1.24 -4.01 26.95
C PRO A 70 1.58 -3.53 25.53
N VAL A 71 1.99 -2.27 25.43
CA VAL A 71 2.39 -1.69 24.15
C VAL A 71 3.77 -2.22 23.78
N LEU A 72 3.89 -2.73 22.55
CA LEU A 72 5.16 -3.13 21.96
C LEU A 72 5.83 -1.91 21.33
N GLU A 73 6.97 -1.51 21.87
CA GLU A 73 7.72 -0.36 21.37
C GLU A 73 8.82 -0.78 20.38
N LYS A 74 9.24 0.14 19.54
CA LYS A 74 10.32 -0.11 18.56
C LYS A 74 11.61 -0.60 19.22
N LYS A 75 11.93 -0.09 20.42
CA LYS A 75 13.11 -0.55 21.19
C LYS A 75 13.05 -2.04 21.53
N ASP A 76 11.84 -2.56 21.83
CA ASP A 76 11.67 -3.98 22.16
C ASP A 76 11.95 -4.86 20.94
N LEU A 77 11.53 -4.39 19.75
CA LEU A 77 11.80 -5.07 18.49
C LEU A 77 13.32 -5.08 18.17
N ILE A 78 14.02 -3.97 18.37
CA ILE A 78 15.45 -3.85 18.11
C ILE A 78 16.24 -4.77 19.06
N LEU A 79 15.91 -4.72 20.36
CA LEU A 79 16.61 -5.52 21.39
C LEU A 79 16.38 -7.02 21.25
N ASN A 80 15.24 -7.42 20.71
CA ASN A 80 14.85 -8.83 20.59
C ASN A 80 14.81 -9.35 19.13
N LYS A 81 15.53 -8.71 18.22
CA LYS A 81 15.49 -9.02 16.78
C LYS A 81 15.67 -10.52 16.46
N ASP A 82 16.54 -11.20 17.19
CA ASP A 82 16.82 -12.63 16.97
C ASP A 82 15.70 -13.53 17.50
N LYS A 83 14.96 -13.09 18.51
CA LYS A 83 13.81 -13.81 19.09
C LYS A 83 12.50 -13.56 18.30
N LEU A 84 12.46 -12.51 17.50
CA LEU A 84 11.31 -12.17 16.64
C LEU A 84 11.24 -13.00 15.36
N VAL A 85 12.18 -13.93 15.17
CA VAL A 85 12.23 -14.78 13.99
C VAL A 85 11.53 -16.10 14.28
N ARG A 86 10.60 -16.48 13.39
CA ARG A 86 10.00 -17.83 13.39
C ARG A 86 11.09 -18.89 13.24
N GLN A 87 11.03 -19.90 14.08
CA GLN A 87 12.04 -20.98 14.07
C GLN A 87 11.75 -22.08 13.05
N ASP A 88 10.50 -22.22 12.63
CA ASP A 88 10.04 -23.25 11.69
C ASP A 88 10.30 -22.88 10.21
N ILE A 89 10.67 -21.62 9.91
CA ILE A 89 10.86 -21.12 8.55
C ILE A 89 12.33 -20.96 8.21
N LYS A 90 12.78 -21.67 7.17
CA LYS A 90 14.16 -21.62 6.67
C LYS A 90 14.39 -20.59 5.57
N LYS A 91 13.34 -20.15 4.87
CA LYS A 91 13.43 -19.19 3.75
C LYS A 91 12.71 -17.90 4.12
N PHE A 92 13.41 -16.78 4.07
CA PHE A 92 12.88 -15.46 4.34
C PHE A 92 13.57 -14.42 3.47
N HIS A 93 12.95 -13.25 3.36
CA HIS A 93 13.55 -12.05 2.78
C HIS A 93 13.84 -11.06 3.91
N GLU A 94 15.02 -10.48 3.90
CA GLU A 94 15.33 -9.38 4.82
C GLU A 94 14.76 -8.08 4.27
N SER A 95 14.11 -7.34 5.15
CA SER A 95 13.52 -6.03 4.88
C SER A 95 13.99 -5.04 5.93
N VAL A 96 14.09 -3.77 5.54
CA VAL A 96 14.61 -2.69 6.39
C VAL A 96 13.67 -1.50 6.28
N THR A 97 13.30 -0.92 7.42
CA THR A 97 12.49 0.31 7.42
C THR A 97 13.32 1.53 7.06
N GLY A 98 12.69 2.55 6.47
CA GLY A 98 13.38 3.76 6.01
C GLY A 98 13.97 4.67 7.08
N GLY A 99 13.74 4.39 8.37
CA GLY A 99 14.40 5.03 9.52
C GLY A 99 14.56 6.56 9.46
N ALA A 100 13.50 7.29 9.16
CA ALA A 100 13.57 8.76 9.00
C ALA A 100 14.07 9.51 10.25
N THR A 101 13.97 8.91 11.43
CA THR A 101 14.26 9.56 12.72
C THR A 101 15.10 8.71 13.67
N GLY A 102 15.74 7.61 13.20
CA GLY A 102 16.51 6.74 14.10
C GLY A 102 17.05 5.49 13.41
N GLU A 103 17.46 4.53 14.22
CA GLU A 103 17.99 3.25 13.75
C GLU A 103 16.93 2.50 12.91
N PRO A 104 17.28 2.03 11.70
CA PRO A 104 16.36 1.25 10.86
C PRO A 104 16.00 -0.07 11.56
N LEU A 105 14.73 -0.46 11.50
CA LEU A 105 14.30 -1.77 11.96
C LEU A 105 14.57 -2.79 10.85
N HIS A 106 15.30 -3.83 11.19
CA HIS A 106 15.51 -5.01 10.34
C HIS A 106 14.50 -6.09 10.72
N PHE A 107 13.80 -6.62 9.75
CA PHE A 107 12.84 -7.69 9.97
C PHE A 107 12.82 -8.67 8.80
N ARG A 108 12.28 -9.86 9.05
CA ARG A 108 12.21 -10.94 8.07
C ARG A 108 10.78 -11.15 7.63
N THR A 109 10.59 -11.24 6.32
CA THR A 109 9.28 -11.54 5.70
C THR A 109 9.31 -12.93 5.08
N MET A 110 8.22 -13.66 5.22
CA MET A 110 8.08 -15.00 4.64
C MET A 110 7.75 -14.94 3.14
N PRO A 111 8.16 -15.95 2.37
CA PRO A 111 7.66 -16.11 1.01
C PRO A 111 6.12 -16.23 1.02
N GLY A 112 5.45 -15.42 0.21
CA GLY A 112 3.99 -15.39 0.15
C GLY A 112 3.31 -14.28 0.97
N GLU A 113 3.96 -13.71 1.99
CA GLU A 113 3.42 -12.55 2.71
C GLU A 113 3.18 -11.34 1.80
N SER A 114 4.03 -11.15 0.80
CA SER A 114 3.86 -10.10 -0.20
C SER A 114 2.51 -10.20 -0.94
N ASP A 115 1.98 -11.40 -1.11
CA ASP A 115 0.70 -11.61 -1.77
C ASP A 115 -0.46 -11.22 -0.84
N ALA A 116 -0.38 -11.54 0.46
CA ALA A 116 -1.36 -11.14 1.47
C ALA A 116 -1.39 -9.62 1.66
N VAL A 117 -0.21 -8.98 1.77
CA VAL A 117 -0.09 -7.52 1.87
C VAL A 117 -0.64 -6.83 0.62
N THR A 118 -0.31 -7.34 -0.57
CA THR A 118 -0.81 -6.80 -1.84
C THR A 118 -2.31 -6.97 -1.97
N MET A 119 -2.87 -8.03 -1.43
CA MET A 119 -4.29 -8.29 -1.41
C MET A 119 -5.06 -7.27 -0.57
N ASN A 120 -4.61 -6.99 0.66
CA ASN A 120 -5.22 -5.95 1.51
C ASN A 120 -5.25 -4.60 0.80
N LYS A 121 -4.20 -4.28 0.07
CA LYS A 121 -4.11 -3.11 -0.78
C LYS A 121 -5.22 -3.09 -1.85
N TRP A 122 -5.41 -4.17 -2.59
CA TRP A 122 -6.44 -4.24 -3.63
C TRP A 122 -7.85 -4.14 -3.07
N ILE A 123 -8.11 -4.69 -1.88
CA ILE A 123 -9.41 -4.53 -1.21
C ILE A 123 -9.72 -3.06 -0.91
N GLY A 124 -8.75 -2.33 -0.37
CA GLY A 124 -8.90 -0.91 -0.11
C GLY A 124 -9.10 -0.08 -1.37
N TRP A 125 -8.30 -0.37 -2.40
CA TRP A 125 -8.34 0.36 -3.68
C TRP A 125 -9.62 0.09 -4.47
N ALA A 126 -10.17 -1.13 -4.41
CA ALA A 126 -11.43 -1.47 -5.05
C ALA A 126 -12.61 -0.63 -4.54
N ARG A 127 -12.57 -0.19 -3.27
CA ARG A 127 -13.58 0.74 -2.73
C ARG A 127 -13.59 2.10 -3.41
N MET A 128 -12.49 2.48 -4.06
CA MET A 128 -12.37 3.69 -4.87
C MET A 128 -12.44 3.41 -6.37
N GLY A 129 -12.93 2.22 -6.77
CA GLY A 129 -13.04 1.84 -8.18
C GLY A 129 -11.70 1.53 -8.86
N ILE A 130 -10.65 1.26 -8.08
CA ILE A 130 -9.30 0.96 -8.59
C ILE A 130 -9.08 -0.55 -8.56
N TYR A 131 -8.88 -1.15 -9.72
CA TYR A 131 -8.72 -2.58 -9.90
C TYR A 131 -7.32 -2.94 -10.46
N PRO A 132 -6.93 -4.22 -10.46
CA PRO A 132 -5.61 -4.65 -10.92
C PRO A 132 -5.24 -4.24 -12.36
N ASP A 133 -6.19 -4.03 -13.23
CA ASP A 133 -6.01 -3.61 -14.62
C ASP A 133 -6.19 -2.10 -14.86
N SER A 134 -6.59 -1.35 -13.84
CA SER A 134 -6.71 0.11 -13.91
C SER A 134 -5.39 0.77 -14.34
N ARG A 135 -5.48 1.83 -15.14
CA ARG A 135 -4.32 2.64 -15.50
C ARG A 135 -3.94 3.54 -14.33
N CYS A 136 -2.80 3.25 -13.70
CA CYS A 136 -2.35 3.96 -12.52
C CYS A 136 -1.12 4.83 -12.80
N PHE A 137 -1.21 6.10 -12.43
CA PHE A 137 -0.04 6.96 -12.30
C PHE A 137 0.54 6.80 -10.90
N LEU A 138 1.80 6.40 -10.82
CA LEU A 138 2.50 6.12 -9.57
C LEU A 138 3.54 7.21 -9.34
N LEU A 139 3.26 8.17 -8.48
CA LEU A 139 4.28 9.10 -7.97
C LEU A 139 4.94 8.41 -6.78
N TRP A 140 5.84 7.48 -7.11
CA TRP A 140 6.34 6.49 -6.18
C TRP A 140 7.71 5.97 -6.56
N GLY A 141 8.54 5.75 -5.56
CA GLY A 141 9.83 5.12 -5.74
C GLY A 141 10.94 6.12 -6.02
N HIS A 142 12.14 5.60 -6.01
CA HIS A 142 13.35 6.39 -6.03
C HIS A 142 14.32 5.74 -7.00
N ARG A 143 14.77 6.48 -7.98
CA ARG A 143 15.78 5.98 -8.94
C ARG A 143 17.09 5.58 -8.24
N HIS A 144 17.44 6.29 -7.18
CA HIS A 144 18.67 6.02 -6.43
C HIS A 144 18.69 4.63 -5.75
N PHE A 145 17.54 4.00 -5.46
CA PHE A 145 17.50 2.64 -4.94
C PHE A 145 17.99 1.58 -5.93
N TYR A 146 18.06 1.91 -7.20
CA TYR A 146 18.61 0.99 -8.19
C TYR A 146 20.13 1.07 -8.28
N GLY A 147 20.78 2.08 -7.62
CA GLY A 147 22.22 2.32 -7.68
C GLY A 147 22.68 2.89 -9.01
N GLN A 148 23.98 2.78 -9.28
CA GLN A 148 24.61 3.24 -10.51
C GLN A 148 25.19 2.05 -11.29
N GLY A 149 25.35 2.21 -12.62
CA GLY A 149 25.98 1.23 -13.50
C GLY A 149 25.00 0.42 -14.37
N ILE A 150 25.56 -0.42 -15.25
CA ILE A 150 24.82 -1.16 -16.29
C ILE A 150 23.76 -2.08 -15.69
N LYS A 151 24.09 -2.83 -14.62
CA LYS A 151 23.15 -3.74 -13.95
C LYS A 151 21.95 -3.00 -13.34
N SER A 152 22.18 -1.80 -12.81
CA SER A 152 21.14 -0.91 -12.29
C SER A 152 20.22 -0.41 -13.39
N ASN A 153 20.78 0.03 -14.51
CA ASN A 153 20.01 0.50 -15.65
C ASN A 153 19.13 -0.62 -16.23
N LEU A 154 19.63 -1.85 -16.30
CA LEU A 154 18.84 -3.02 -16.74
C LEU A 154 17.69 -3.33 -15.78
N LYS A 155 17.94 -3.30 -14.46
CA LYS A 155 16.87 -3.47 -13.45
C LYS A 155 15.81 -2.39 -13.57
N PHE A 156 16.22 -1.15 -13.79
CA PHE A 156 15.31 -0.02 -13.97
C PHE A 156 14.47 -0.16 -15.25
N ALA A 157 15.11 -0.50 -16.38
CA ALA A 157 14.42 -0.74 -17.64
C ALA A 157 13.42 -1.91 -17.53
N TRP A 158 13.82 -3.01 -16.86
CA TRP A 158 12.92 -4.13 -16.58
C TRP A 158 11.71 -3.71 -15.72
N ARG A 159 11.93 -2.83 -14.74
CA ARG A 159 10.82 -2.28 -13.94
C ARG A 159 9.87 -1.44 -14.78
N GLN A 160 10.40 -0.57 -15.64
CA GLN A 160 9.57 0.23 -16.55
C GLN A 160 8.77 -0.65 -17.50
N PHE A 161 9.37 -1.72 -18.02
CA PHE A 161 8.66 -2.68 -18.85
C PHE A 161 7.51 -3.37 -18.10
N LYS A 162 7.75 -3.82 -16.87
CA LYS A 162 6.69 -4.37 -16.01
C LYS A 162 5.59 -3.35 -15.72
N ASP A 163 5.94 -2.12 -15.39
CA ASP A 163 4.97 -1.05 -15.16
C ASP A 163 4.11 -0.81 -16.41
N TRP A 164 4.72 -0.75 -17.58
CA TRP A 164 4.00 -0.63 -18.86
C TRP A 164 3.06 -1.82 -19.13
N MET A 165 3.53 -3.04 -18.92
CA MET A 165 2.71 -4.26 -19.07
C MET A 165 1.50 -4.26 -18.15
N THR A 166 1.62 -3.69 -16.95
CA THR A 166 0.57 -3.67 -15.93
C THR A 166 -0.20 -2.35 -15.88
N ASN A 167 -0.23 -1.58 -16.97
CA ASN A 167 -0.92 -0.29 -17.06
C ASN A 167 -0.47 0.75 -16.01
N ASN A 168 0.79 0.71 -15.59
CA ASN A 168 1.34 1.69 -14.67
C ASN A 168 2.28 2.65 -15.39
N LEU A 169 2.23 3.92 -15.05
CA LEU A 169 3.24 4.92 -15.36
C LEU A 169 3.84 5.46 -14.07
N ARG A 170 5.14 5.31 -13.91
CA ARG A 170 5.84 5.72 -12.69
C ARG A 170 6.60 7.03 -12.89
N ALA A 171 6.51 7.91 -11.89
CA ALA A 171 7.33 9.11 -11.73
C ALA A 171 8.13 9.05 -10.42
N ASP A 172 9.24 9.74 -10.36
CA ASP A 172 10.11 9.78 -9.17
C ASP A 172 9.53 10.74 -8.14
N ALA A 173 9.15 10.21 -6.98
CA ALA A 173 8.56 10.98 -5.89
C ALA A 173 9.58 11.80 -5.08
N THR A 174 10.88 11.68 -5.35
CA THR A 174 11.94 12.37 -4.59
C THR A 174 12.46 13.61 -5.26
N ASP A 175 12.35 13.72 -6.58
CA ASP A 175 12.72 14.94 -7.29
C ASP A 175 11.53 15.90 -7.33
N LEU A 176 11.49 16.80 -6.35
CA LEU A 176 10.45 17.82 -6.22
C LEU A 176 10.83 19.15 -6.88
N SER A 177 11.86 19.17 -7.74
CA SER A 177 12.18 20.37 -8.50
C SER A 177 11.03 20.79 -9.43
N PRO A 178 10.76 22.09 -9.60
CA PRO A 178 9.69 22.56 -10.48
C PRO A 178 9.75 21.99 -11.90
N ALA A 179 10.95 21.78 -12.42
CA ALA A 179 11.16 21.22 -13.74
C ALA A 179 10.74 19.73 -13.81
N ALA A 180 11.10 18.94 -12.78
CA ALA A 180 10.69 17.53 -12.69
C ALA A 180 9.18 17.39 -12.52
N LEU A 181 8.57 18.17 -11.61
CA LEU A 181 7.14 18.15 -11.36
C LEU A 181 6.33 18.56 -12.61
N LYS A 182 6.78 19.58 -13.36
CA LYS A 182 6.17 19.96 -14.64
C LYS A 182 6.29 18.89 -15.71
N LYS A 183 7.42 18.20 -15.77
CA LYS A 183 7.60 17.03 -16.66
C LYS A 183 6.66 15.90 -16.29
N ASP A 184 6.47 15.64 -15.01
CA ASP A 184 5.65 14.53 -14.54
C ASP A 184 4.16 14.80 -14.68
N ILE A 185 3.67 16.04 -14.46
CA ILE A 185 2.26 16.37 -14.75
C ILE A 185 1.93 16.26 -16.24
N ILE A 186 2.87 16.63 -17.12
CA ILE A 186 2.70 16.47 -18.58
C ILE A 186 2.59 14.99 -18.95
N LYS A 187 3.43 14.12 -18.35
CA LYS A 187 3.35 12.68 -18.55
C LYS A 187 2.02 12.12 -18.04
N LEU A 188 1.57 12.55 -16.86
CA LEU A 188 0.28 12.15 -16.27
C LEU A 188 -0.87 12.49 -17.23
N ILE A 189 -0.93 13.74 -17.72
CA ILE A 189 -1.97 14.19 -18.64
C ILE A 189 -1.98 13.37 -19.94
N ARG A 190 -0.80 13.08 -20.51
CA ARG A 190 -0.68 12.25 -21.73
C ARG A 190 -1.07 10.79 -21.49
N PHE A 191 -0.75 10.28 -20.33
CA PHE A 191 -1.06 8.89 -19.96
C PHE A 191 -2.55 8.68 -19.69
N LYS A 192 -3.29 9.72 -19.27
CA LYS A 192 -4.70 9.69 -18.91
C LYS A 192 -5.00 8.56 -17.90
N PRO A 193 -4.45 8.62 -16.68
CA PRO A 193 -4.66 7.58 -15.69
C PRO A 193 -6.12 7.55 -15.20
N GLU A 194 -6.58 6.37 -14.80
CA GLU A 194 -7.84 6.19 -14.07
C GLU A 194 -7.64 6.35 -12.55
N CYS A 195 -6.40 6.23 -12.08
CA CYS A 195 -6.08 6.41 -10.66
C CYS A 195 -4.66 6.97 -10.47
N ILE A 196 -4.48 7.65 -9.35
CA ILE A 196 -3.18 8.15 -8.90
C ILE A 196 -2.86 7.50 -7.56
N ILE A 197 -1.62 7.02 -7.42
CA ILE A 197 -1.09 6.48 -6.17
C ILE A 197 0.20 7.23 -5.88
N ALA A 198 0.28 7.91 -4.76
CA ALA A 198 1.35 8.85 -4.52
C ALA A 198 1.78 8.96 -3.06
N TYR A 199 3.02 9.34 -2.84
CA TYR A 199 3.41 9.91 -1.56
C TYR A 199 2.70 11.25 -1.37
N SER A 200 2.11 11.42 -0.17
CA SER A 200 1.29 12.59 0.18
C SER A 200 1.99 13.91 -0.11
N ALA A 201 3.21 14.09 0.42
CA ALA A 201 3.99 15.32 0.25
C ALA A 201 4.37 15.58 -1.22
N SER A 202 4.70 14.52 -1.97
CA SER A 202 5.11 14.67 -3.37
C SER A 202 3.95 15.07 -4.27
N LEU A 203 2.76 14.50 -4.03
CA LEU A 203 1.58 14.88 -4.79
C LEU A 203 1.12 16.30 -4.47
N LEU A 204 1.18 16.69 -3.19
CA LEU A 204 0.86 18.06 -2.77
C LEU A 204 1.83 19.08 -3.39
N ALA A 205 3.12 18.77 -3.43
CA ALA A 205 4.11 19.61 -4.10
C ALA A 205 3.82 19.73 -5.61
N LEU A 206 3.44 18.63 -6.27
CA LEU A 206 3.07 18.63 -7.68
C LEU A 206 1.85 19.52 -7.94
N VAL A 207 0.80 19.40 -7.15
CA VAL A 207 -0.42 20.22 -7.26
C VAL A 207 -0.10 21.71 -7.08
N ARG A 208 0.66 22.06 -6.05
CA ARG A 208 1.01 23.45 -5.75
C ARG A 208 1.92 24.09 -6.79
N THR A 209 2.82 23.28 -7.38
CA THR A 209 3.77 23.77 -8.41
C THR A 209 3.13 23.85 -9.80
N CYS A 210 2.13 23.04 -10.10
CA CYS A 210 1.59 22.86 -11.44
C CYS A 210 0.16 23.40 -11.61
N LYS A 211 -0.20 24.47 -10.90
CA LYS A 211 -1.56 25.06 -10.89
C LYS A 211 -2.09 25.39 -12.27
N GLU A 212 -1.22 25.77 -13.21
CA GLU A 212 -1.57 26.06 -14.60
C GLU A 212 -2.14 24.85 -15.36
N PHE A 213 -1.94 23.63 -14.86
CA PHE A 213 -2.45 22.41 -15.48
C PHE A 213 -3.78 21.93 -14.88
N GLN A 214 -4.33 22.60 -13.87
CA GLN A 214 -5.51 22.17 -13.12
C GLN A 214 -6.68 21.82 -14.05
N GLN A 215 -7.05 22.72 -14.95
CA GLN A 215 -8.19 22.50 -15.86
C GLN A 215 -8.01 21.25 -16.72
N LYS A 216 -6.78 20.98 -17.18
CA LYS A 216 -6.46 19.77 -17.94
C LYS A 216 -6.53 18.51 -17.05
N CYS A 217 -6.14 18.61 -15.79
CA CYS A 217 -6.22 17.50 -14.84
C CYS A 217 -7.65 17.19 -14.44
N GLN A 218 -8.50 18.21 -14.28
CA GLN A 218 -9.93 18.03 -13.99
C GLN A 218 -10.70 17.36 -15.13
N SER A 219 -10.23 17.50 -16.38
CA SER A 219 -10.83 16.81 -17.53
C SER A 219 -10.42 15.33 -17.65
N LEU A 220 -9.52 14.84 -16.79
CA LEU A 220 -9.19 13.43 -16.68
C LEU A 220 -10.26 12.73 -15.83
N GLU A 221 -10.76 11.62 -16.28
CA GLU A 221 -11.76 10.82 -15.53
C GLU A 221 -11.07 9.96 -14.47
N ILE A 222 -10.44 10.62 -13.46
CA ILE A 222 -9.75 9.95 -12.37
C ILE A 222 -10.78 9.44 -11.36
N LYS A 223 -10.83 8.12 -11.17
CA LYS A 223 -11.76 7.45 -10.25
C LYS A 223 -11.39 7.64 -8.79
N GLY A 224 -10.07 7.71 -8.51
CA GLY A 224 -9.59 7.89 -7.14
C GLY A 224 -8.09 8.16 -7.05
N ILE A 225 -7.74 8.80 -5.97
CA ILE A 225 -6.36 9.14 -5.61
C ILE A 225 -6.05 8.50 -4.26
N ILE A 226 -4.98 7.70 -4.18
CA ILE A 226 -4.50 7.10 -2.94
C ILE A 226 -3.23 7.82 -2.52
N CYS A 227 -3.28 8.46 -1.37
CA CYS A 227 -2.13 9.09 -0.73
C CYS A 227 -1.61 8.23 0.43
N THR A 228 -0.30 8.13 0.57
CA THR A 228 0.37 7.30 1.59
C THR A 228 1.71 7.91 2.01
N ALA A 229 2.40 7.25 2.95
CA ALA A 229 3.74 7.61 3.47
C ALA A 229 3.83 8.96 4.21
N GLY A 230 2.71 9.57 4.55
CA GLY A 230 2.66 10.77 5.37
C GLY A 230 1.23 11.28 5.52
N PRO A 231 0.92 11.99 6.61
CA PRO A 231 -0.41 12.56 6.80
C PRO A 231 -0.66 13.71 5.82
N LEU A 232 -1.94 13.93 5.54
CA LEU A 232 -2.46 15.16 4.92
C LEU A 232 -3.53 15.74 5.85
N THR A 233 -3.55 17.05 5.99
CA THR A 233 -4.68 17.74 6.62
C THR A 233 -5.92 17.63 5.73
N LYS A 234 -7.08 17.98 6.27
CA LYS A 234 -8.30 18.00 5.48
C LYS A 234 -8.17 18.96 4.29
N ASP A 235 -7.65 20.17 4.54
CA ASP A 235 -7.50 21.22 3.50
C ASP A 235 -6.54 20.77 2.39
N GLU A 236 -5.45 20.09 2.73
CA GLU A 236 -4.52 19.54 1.75
C GLU A 236 -5.14 18.44 0.89
N ARG A 237 -5.97 17.60 1.48
CA ARG A 237 -6.74 16.60 0.71
C ARG A 237 -7.75 17.24 -0.23
N ASP A 238 -8.44 18.26 0.27
CA ASP A 238 -9.42 19.01 -0.51
C ASP A 238 -8.74 19.78 -1.64
N GLU A 239 -7.53 20.34 -1.41
CA GLU A 239 -6.67 20.96 -2.44
C GLU A 239 -6.33 19.96 -3.55
N ILE A 240 -5.85 18.75 -3.20
CA ILE A 240 -5.54 17.69 -4.17
C ILE A 240 -6.81 17.24 -4.91
N GLY A 241 -7.89 16.98 -4.17
CA GLY A 241 -9.16 16.54 -4.74
C GLY A 241 -9.74 17.53 -5.73
N SER A 242 -9.71 18.81 -5.40
CA SER A 242 -10.19 19.90 -6.27
C SER A 242 -9.31 20.06 -7.50
N PHE A 243 -8.00 19.86 -7.39
CA PHE A 243 -7.07 19.97 -8.52
C PHE A 243 -7.35 18.91 -9.59
N PHE A 244 -7.67 17.69 -9.18
CA PHE A 244 -7.93 16.56 -10.09
C PHE A 244 -9.42 16.28 -10.33
N ASN A 245 -10.31 16.95 -9.60
CA ASN A 245 -11.75 16.63 -9.57
C ASN A 245 -12.00 15.15 -9.24
N ALA A 246 -11.34 14.62 -8.20
CA ALA A 246 -11.35 13.21 -7.85
C ALA A 246 -11.30 12.99 -6.33
N PRO A 247 -11.92 11.91 -5.81
CA PRO A 247 -11.85 11.59 -4.38
C PRO A 247 -10.43 11.21 -3.97
N VAL A 248 -10.02 11.68 -2.78
CA VAL A 248 -8.70 11.40 -2.19
C VAL A 248 -8.87 10.52 -0.96
N GLY A 249 -8.27 9.34 -0.99
CA GLY A 249 -8.20 8.41 0.14
C GLY A 249 -6.79 8.36 0.73
N MET A 250 -6.73 8.23 2.06
CA MET A 250 -5.47 8.02 2.76
C MET A 250 -5.27 6.54 3.04
N GLU A 251 -4.09 6.02 2.71
CA GLU A 251 -3.65 4.68 3.03
C GLU A 251 -2.69 4.73 4.22
N TYR A 252 -3.02 4.01 5.27
CA TYR A 252 -2.18 3.85 6.45
C TYR A 252 -1.57 2.46 6.46
N GLY A 253 -0.26 2.40 6.59
CA GLY A 253 0.47 1.13 6.60
C GLY A 253 1.89 1.29 7.12
N SER A 254 2.54 0.15 7.35
CA SER A 254 3.95 0.08 7.69
C SER A 254 4.67 -0.95 6.81
N MET A 255 5.99 -0.92 6.82
CA MET A 255 6.79 -1.92 6.09
C MET A 255 6.62 -3.32 6.68
N GLU A 256 6.39 -3.42 7.99
CA GLU A 256 6.27 -4.66 8.74
C GLU A 256 4.89 -5.32 8.58
N ALA A 257 3.84 -4.52 8.58
CA ALA A 257 2.44 -5.01 8.55
C ALA A 257 1.74 -4.79 7.19
N GLY A 258 2.40 -4.10 6.27
CA GLY A 258 1.76 -3.69 5.01
C GLY A 258 0.65 -2.67 5.23
N VAL A 259 -0.40 -2.75 4.44
CA VAL A 259 -1.54 -1.84 4.55
C VAL A 259 -2.48 -2.29 5.65
N MET A 260 -2.71 -1.42 6.63
CA MET A 260 -3.52 -1.67 7.83
C MET A 260 -4.89 -1.01 7.76
N ALA A 261 -4.99 0.19 7.19
CA ALA A 261 -6.23 0.94 7.15
C ALA A 261 -6.33 1.89 5.96
N TYR A 262 -7.56 2.22 5.61
CA TYR A 262 -7.89 3.29 4.68
C TYR A 262 -8.82 4.28 5.38
N GLN A 263 -8.52 5.56 5.23
CA GLN A 263 -9.45 6.60 5.66
C GLN A 263 -10.63 6.62 4.67
N LYS A 264 -11.85 6.61 5.19
CA LYS A 264 -13.04 6.83 4.38
C LYS A 264 -12.96 8.20 3.69
N GLY A 265 -13.17 8.22 2.38
CA GLY A 265 -13.20 9.45 1.59
C GLY A 265 -14.40 10.30 1.98
N THR A 266 -14.26 11.63 1.91
CA THR A 266 -15.35 12.58 2.19
C THR A 266 -16.48 12.55 1.15
N HIS A 267 -16.35 11.76 0.09
CA HIS A 267 -17.35 11.57 -0.98
C HIS A 267 -18.03 10.19 -0.92
N GLU A 268 -18.40 9.70 0.25
CA GLU A 268 -19.12 8.43 0.40
C GLU A 268 -20.47 8.39 -0.37
N ALA A 269 -21.11 9.52 -0.59
CA ALA A 269 -22.38 9.58 -1.28
C ALA A 269 -22.32 9.22 -2.80
N GLN A 270 -21.13 9.24 -3.42
CA GLN A 270 -20.98 8.87 -4.83
C GLN A 270 -20.41 7.45 -5.05
N ALA A 271 -19.77 6.86 -4.04
CA ALA A 271 -19.16 5.53 -4.14
C ALA A 271 -20.14 4.38 -3.93
N GLU A 272 -21.24 4.59 -3.21
CA GLU A 272 -22.26 3.55 -2.98
C GLU A 272 -22.98 3.12 -4.26
N GLY A 273 -22.98 3.95 -5.31
CA GLY A 273 -23.59 3.64 -6.60
C GLY A 273 -22.69 2.90 -7.61
N GLN A 274 -21.39 2.73 -7.33
CA GLN A 274 -20.43 2.20 -8.32
C GLN A 274 -19.70 0.91 -7.89
N CYS A 275 -19.98 0.35 -6.73
CA CYS A 275 -19.55 -1.01 -6.44
C CYS A 275 -20.33 -1.97 -7.34
N ARG A 276 -19.76 -2.35 -8.48
CA ARG A 276 -20.24 -3.52 -9.22
C ARG A 276 -20.11 -4.73 -8.30
N PRO A 277 -21.19 -5.51 -8.07
CA PRO A 277 -21.06 -6.79 -7.40
C PRO A 277 -20.07 -7.64 -8.19
N ILE A 278 -19.06 -8.16 -7.49
CA ILE A 278 -18.11 -9.13 -8.05
C ILE A 278 -18.84 -10.46 -8.02
N GLY A 279 -19.45 -10.81 -9.12
CA GLY A 279 -20.08 -12.12 -9.29
C GLY A 279 -21.51 -12.03 -9.79
N ASP A 280 -21.66 -11.89 -11.08
CA ASP A 280 -22.72 -12.51 -11.88
C ASP A 280 -22.24 -12.40 -13.33
N GLY A 281 -21.65 -13.53 -13.83
CA GLY A 281 -21.16 -13.67 -15.20
C GLY A 281 -20.23 -14.84 -15.33
#